data_661672388e5fa56bd7b95727495e6a0e
#
_entry.id   661672388e5fa56bd7b95727495e6a0e
#
_cell.length_a   1.000
_cell.length_b   1.000
_cell.length_c   1.000
_cell.angle_alpha   90.00
_cell.angle_beta   90.00
_cell.angle_gamma   90.00
#
_symmetry.space_group_name_H-M   'P 1'
#
loop_
_entity.id
_entity.type
_entity.pdbx_description
1 polymer ?
#
loop_
_entity_poly.entity_id
_entity_poly.type
_entity_poly.pdbx_seq_one_letter_code
_entity_poly.pdbx_strand_id
1 'polypeptide(L)'
;FTEMARLADATEPLDVITLAEALQNRSLLETVGGLSYLADLAESTPSAANIRAYAEIVHDRATLRRVINTATVIQESAFNPEGRDAIDVLDGAERLIMQIAEQGPKSGGPQGVNDLLRDAVEKIDELFQSKGAITGLTTGYKDLDTRTSGLQASDLIIVAGRPSMGKTAFAMNLVENAVMSDNKAILVFSMEMPAGSLMMRMLSSLGKIDANRVRNGKLVDEDWAKLSAAIQQLKDKPLLIDDTPALTPTEIRSRARRVLREQGSLGMIMIDYLQLMQVAGSSEGRTAEISEISRSLKSIAKEFDCPVVALSQLNRSLEQRPNKRPVMSDLRESGAIEQDADLIIFIYRDEVYNEESPDKGTAEIIIGKQRNGPIGTSRLAFIGQYTRFENLSHSDYDGEFE
;
A
#
# COMPACT_ATOMS: atom_id res chain seq x y z
N PHE A 1 -34.75 13.52 -13.97
CA PHE A 1 -33.34 13.21 -13.99
C PHE A 1 -33.06 11.74 -14.36
N THR A 2 -33.78 10.78 -13.77
CA THR A 2 -33.61 9.33 -14.07
C THR A 2 -33.86 9.02 -15.56
N GLU A 3 -34.90 9.62 -16.18
CA GLU A 3 -35.14 9.43 -17.61
C GLU A 3 -34.09 10.10 -18.50
N MET A 4 -33.60 11.27 -18.10
CA MET A 4 -32.45 11.91 -18.78
C MET A 4 -31.21 11.05 -18.79
N ALA A 5 -30.85 10.44 -17.62
CA ALA A 5 -29.74 9.52 -17.54
C ALA A 5 -29.96 8.29 -18.44
N ARG A 6 -31.15 7.69 -18.44
CA ARG A 6 -31.49 6.55 -19.30
C ARG A 6 -31.37 6.86 -20.82
N LEU A 7 -31.85 8.03 -21.24
CA LEU A 7 -31.73 8.48 -22.64
C LEU A 7 -30.24 8.67 -23.01
N ALA A 8 -29.46 9.29 -22.12
CA ALA A 8 -28.02 9.46 -22.31
C ALA A 8 -27.26 8.11 -22.39
N ASP A 9 -27.58 7.15 -21.53
CA ASP A 9 -26.99 5.80 -21.56
C ASP A 9 -27.37 5.03 -22.83
N ALA A 10 -28.60 5.28 -23.38
CA ALA A 10 -29.05 4.70 -24.62
C ALA A 10 -28.51 5.44 -25.87
N THR A 11 -27.72 6.49 -25.69
CA THR A 11 -27.20 7.35 -26.79
C THR A 11 -28.32 7.99 -27.61
N GLU A 12 -29.52 8.19 -27.02
CA GLU A 12 -30.65 8.87 -27.64
C GLU A 12 -30.51 10.39 -27.47
N PRO A 13 -31.07 11.20 -28.41
CA PRO A 13 -31.05 12.65 -28.29
C PRO A 13 -31.69 13.12 -26.99
N LEU A 14 -31.05 14.06 -26.29
CA LEU A 14 -31.53 14.60 -25.03
C LEU A 14 -32.03 16.04 -25.25
N ASP A 15 -33.29 16.19 -25.66
CA ASP A 15 -33.98 17.45 -25.78
C ASP A 15 -35.35 17.43 -25.09
N VAL A 16 -36.05 18.57 -25.06
CA VAL A 16 -37.34 18.69 -24.38
C VAL A 16 -38.40 17.75 -24.97
N ILE A 17 -38.36 17.50 -26.29
CA ILE A 17 -39.33 16.68 -26.97
C ILE A 17 -39.11 15.19 -26.67
N THR A 18 -37.91 14.71 -26.85
CA THR A 18 -37.53 13.30 -26.57
C THR A 18 -37.71 12.94 -25.10
N LEU A 19 -37.38 13.88 -24.20
CA LEU A 19 -37.59 13.70 -22.76
C LEU A 19 -39.09 13.67 -22.41
N ALA A 20 -39.90 14.55 -23.01
CA ALA A 20 -41.34 14.56 -22.79
C ALA A 20 -42.01 13.26 -23.29
N GLU A 21 -41.63 12.76 -24.47
CA GLU A 21 -42.08 11.48 -24.99
C GLU A 21 -41.71 10.30 -24.10
N ALA A 22 -40.46 10.24 -23.63
CA ALA A 22 -39.98 9.20 -22.72
C ALA A 22 -40.77 9.20 -21.39
N LEU A 23 -41.06 10.39 -20.84
CA LEU A 23 -41.87 10.56 -19.63
C LEU A 23 -43.33 10.22 -19.86
N GLN A 24 -43.88 10.56 -21.04
CA GLN A 24 -45.25 10.25 -21.40
C GLN A 24 -45.49 8.75 -21.57
N ASN A 25 -44.54 8.04 -22.19
CA ASN A 25 -44.59 6.58 -22.35
C ASN A 25 -44.58 5.84 -20.99
N ARG A 26 -44.12 6.50 -19.95
CA ARG A 26 -44.14 5.99 -18.56
C ARG A 26 -45.24 6.59 -17.69
N SER A 27 -46.12 7.39 -18.27
CA SER A 27 -47.21 8.09 -17.57
C SER A 27 -46.69 9.01 -16.43
N LEU A 28 -45.48 9.54 -16.56
CA LEU A 28 -44.85 10.40 -15.57
C LEU A 28 -44.84 11.88 -15.94
N LEU A 29 -45.19 12.23 -17.19
CA LEU A 29 -45.10 13.60 -17.69
C LEU A 29 -45.93 14.60 -16.86
N GLU A 30 -47.16 14.28 -16.54
CA GLU A 30 -48.04 15.14 -15.73
C GLU A 30 -47.53 15.22 -14.26
N THR A 31 -46.97 14.15 -13.75
CA THR A 31 -46.45 14.11 -12.39
C THR A 31 -45.23 15.03 -12.21
N VAL A 32 -44.42 15.24 -13.24
CA VAL A 32 -43.27 16.13 -13.21
C VAL A 32 -43.60 17.60 -13.54
N GLY A 33 -44.86 17.92 -13.90
CA GLY A 33 -45.28 19.27 -14.19
C GLY A 33 -45.58 19.55 -15.67
N GLY A 34 -45.68 18.51 -16.50
CA GLY A 34 -46.04 18.61 -17.91
C GLY A 34 -44.94 19.19 -18.80
N LEU A 35 -45.32 19.41 -20.08
CA LEU A 35 -44.38 19.93 -21.09
C LEU A 35 -43.94 21.37 -20.78
N SER A 36 -44.80 22.20 -20.18
CA SER A 36 -44.47 23.57 -19.79
C SER A 36 -43.32 23.63 -18.81
N TYR A 37 -43.35 22.77 -17.80
CA TYR A 37 -42.24 22.68 -16.83
C TYR A 37 -40.91 22.28 -17.48
N LEU A 38 -40.92 21.35 -18.44
CA LEU A 38 -39.70 20.94 -19.15
C LEU A 38 -39.19 22.09 -20.05
N ALA A 39 -40.08 22.87 -20.67
CA ALA A 39 -39.68 24.03 -21.44
C ALA A 39 -39.09 25.13 -20.57
N ASP A 40 -39.72 25.47 -19.44
CA ASP A 40 -39.20 26.43 -18.46
C ASP A 40 -37.84 26.00 -17.91
N LEU A 41 -37.65 24.70 -17.66
CA LEU A 41 -36.38 24.16 -17.20
C LEU A 41 -35.27 24.34 -18.24
N ALA A 42 -35.56 24.08 -19.52
CA ALA A 42 -34.61 24.26 -20.61
C ALA A 42 -34.24 25.73 -20.83
N GLU A 43 -35.24 26.64 -20.74
CA GLU A 43 -35.05 28.09 -20.93
C GLU A 43 -34.27 28.71 -19.74
N SER A 44 -34.53 28.23 -18.51
CA SER A 44 -33.85 28.71 -17.30
C SER A 44 -32.45 28.10 -17.09
N THR A 45 -32.07 27.12 -17.92
CA THR A 45 -30.75 26.47 -17.76
C THR A 45 -29.64 27.40 -18.21
N PRO A 46 -28.64 27.73 -17.33
CA PRO A 46 -27.51 28.56 -17.68
C PRO A 46 -26.61 27.90 -18.72
N SER A 47 -25.75 28.68 -19.33
CA SER A 47 -24.74 28.18 -20.29
C SER A 47 -23.96 26.98 -19.76
N ALA A 48 -23.73 25.97 -20.60
CA ALA A 48 -22.90 24.80 -20.31
C ALA A 48 -21.44 25.13 -19.98
N ALA A 49 -21.00 26.37 -20.23
CA ALA A 49 -19.62 26.82 -19.94
C ALA A 49 -19.22 26.63 -18.46
N ASN A 50 -20.17 26.73 -17.53
CA ASN A 50 -19.92 26.61 -16.09
C ASN A 50 -20.42 25.28 -15.49
N ILE A 51 -20.67 24.27 -16.32
CA ILE A 51 -21.25 22.99 -15.87
C ILE A 51 -20.46 22.33 -14.73
N ARG A 52 -19.14 22.43 -14.75
CA ARG A 52 -18.26 21.87 -13.69
C ARG A 52 -18.54 22.55 -12.34
N ALA A 53 -18.58 23.87 -12.29
CA ALA A 53 -18.89 24.62 -11.06
C ALA A 53 -20.29 24.29 -10.52
N TYR A 54 -21.29 24.13 -11.40
CA TYR A 54 -22.63 23.72 -10.99
C TYR A 54 -22.66 22.28 -10.48
N ALA A 55 -21.92 21.37 -11.13
CA ALA A 55 -21.80 19.99 -10.71
C ALA A 55 -21.12 19.88 -9.32
N GLU A 56 -20.09 20.68 -9.04
CA GLU A 56 -19.42 20.76 -7.74
C GLU A 56 -20.39 21.21 -6.65
N ILE A 57 -21.16 22.29 -6.89
CA ILE A 57 -22.18 22.75 -5.93
C ILE A 57 -23.22 21.66 -5.64
N VAL A 58 -23.72 20.98 -6.66
CA VAL A 58 -24.69 19.89 -6.49
C VAL A 58 -24.08 18.73 -5.71
N HIS A 59 -22.84 18.37 -6.03
CA HIS A 59 -22.10 17.33 -5.35
C HIS A 59 -21.90 17.63 -3.86
N ASP A 60 -21.46 18.85 -3.53
CA ASP A 60 -21.27 19.29 -2.14
C ASP A 60 -22.58 19.21 -1.35
N ARG A 61 -23.67 19.70 -1.93
CA ARG A 61 -25.00 19.62 -1.29
C ARG A 61 -25.49 18.17 -1.15
N ALA A 62 -25.18 17.31 -2.12
CA ALA A 62 -25.53 15.90 -2.05
C ALA A 62 -24.70 15.19 -0.96
N THR A 63 -23.42 15.54 -0.82
CA THR A 63 -22.52 15.01 0.22
C THR A 63 -23.01 15.44 1.61
N LEU A 64 -23.36 16.69 1.80
CA LEU A 64 -23.92 17.18 3.08
C LEU A 64 -25.22 16.44 3.45
N ARG A 65 -26.12 16.21 2.49
CA ARG A 65 -27.34 15.42 2.74
C ARG A 65 -27.04 13.98 3.12
N ARG A 66 -26.02 13.34 2.49
CA ARG A 66 -25.57 12.00 2.87
C ARG A 66 -25.02 11.97 4.30
N VAL A 67 -24.20 12.96 4.68
CA VAL A 67 -23.71 13.10 6.06
C VAL A 67 -24.86 13.19 7.04
N ILE A 68 -25.88 14.01 6.77
CA ILE A 68 -27.06 14.15 7.64
C ILE A 68 -27.79 12.81 7.78
N ASN A 69 -28.08 12.14 6.65
CA ASN A 69 -28.78 10.86 6.68
C ASN A 69 -27.98 9.79 7.42
N THR A 70 -26.67 9.73 7.20
CA THR A 70 -25.78 8.78 7.90
C THR A 70 -25.72 9.09 9.40
N ALA A 71 -25.65 10.35 9.79
CA ALA A 71 -25.69 10.74 11.20
C ALA A 71 -27.01 10.28 11.87
N THR A 72 -28.14 10.36 11.17
CA THR A 72 -29.43 9.85 11.66
C THR A 72 -29.37 8.33 11.88
N VAL A 73 -28.83 7.57 10.92
CA VAL A 73 -28.68 6.10 11.05
C VAL A 73 -27.75 5.74 12.20
N ILE A 74 -26.64 6.46 12.36
CA ILE A 74 -25.71 6.26 13.51
C ILE A 74 -26.43 6.53 14.82
N GLN A 75 -27.18 7.63 14.91
CA GLN A 75 -27.95 7.99 16.08
C GLN A 75 -28.98 6.91 16.43
N GLU A 76 -29.74 6.41 15.45
CA GLU A 76 -30.71 5.32 15.65
C GLU A 76 -30.04 4.04 16.14
N SER A 77 -28.89 3.66 15.58
CA SER A 77 -28.14 2.47 16.01
C SER A 77 -27.56 2.61 17.42
N ALA A 78 -27.24 3.84 17.86
CA ALA A 78 -26.78 4.09 19.22
C ALA A 78 -27.93 4.05 20.26
N PHE A 79 -29.13 4.51 19.88
CA PHE A 79 -30.32 4.42 20.75
C PHE A 79 -30.90 3.00 20.82
N ASN A 80 -30.82 2.25 19.74
CA ASN A 80 -31.34 0.89 19.61
C ASN A 80 -30.25 -0.09 19.15
N PRO A 81 -29.34 -0.50 20.02
CA PRO A 81 -28.18 -1.32 19.64
C PRO A 81 -28.53 -2.77 19.25
N GLU A 82 -29.78 -3.23 19.44
CA GLU A 82 -30.25 -4.58 19.05
C GLU A 82 -29.35 -5.74 19.52
N GLY A 83 -28.82 -5.61 20.74
CA GLY A 83 -27.93 -6.63 21.33
C GLY A 83 -26.45 -6.53 20.91
N ARG A 84 -26.08 -5.54 20.08
CA ARG A 84 -24.68 -5.22 19.77
C ARG A 84 -24.03 -4.47 20.93
N ASP A 85 -22.74 -4.65 21.14
CA ASP A 85 -22.01 -3.88 22.13
C ASP A 85 -21.64 -2.46 21.59
N ALA A 86 -21.05 -1.63 22.46
CA ALA A 86 -20.69 -0.26 22.09
C ALA A 86 -19.57 -0.22 21.01
N ILE A 87 -18.73 -1.24 20.97
CA ILE A 87 -17.64 -1.35 19.99
C ILE A 87 -18.23 -1.68 18.61
N ASP A 88 -19.16 -2.63 18.53
CA ASP A 88 -19.86 -2.99 17.29
C ASP A 88 -20.61 -1.80 16.68
N VAL A 89 -21.27 -0.98 17.54
CA VAL A 89 -21.97 0.23 17.11
C VAL A 89 -21.00 1.27 16.58
N LEU A 90 -19.86 1.46 17.23
CA LEU A 90 -18.80 2.38 16.80
C LEU A 90 -18.20 1.95 15.46
N ASP A 91 -17.87 0.68 15.29
CA ASP A 91 -17.34 0.13 14.04
C ASP A 91 -18.35 0.27 12.89
N GLY A 92 -19.65 0.10 13.20
CA GLY A 92 -20.72 0.37 12.25
C GLY A 92 -20.77 1.82 11.81
N ALA A 93 -20.64 2.76 12.74
CA ALA A 93 -20.61 4.18 12.48
C ALA A 93 -19.39 4.60 11.63
N GLU A 94 -18.20 4.09 11.96
CA GLU A 94 -16.98 4.34 11.16
C GLU A 94 -17.16 3.88 9.72
N ARG A 95 -17.69 2.67 9.49
CA ARG A 95 -17.95 2.14 8.13
C ARG A 95 -18.89 3.05 7.34
N LEU A 96 -19.97 3.52 7.93
CA LEU A 96 -20.94 4.40 7.28
C LEU A 96 -20.33 5.76 6.90
N ILE A 97 -19.51 6.35 7.79
CA ILE A 97 -18.79 7.60 7.49
C ILE A 97 -17.76 7.38 6.38
N MET A 98 -17.02 6.25 6.42
CA MET A 98 -16.03 5.91 5.42
C MET A 98 -16.64 5.75 4.03
N GLN A 99 -17.82 5.12 3.92
CA GLN A 99 -18.56 5.01 2.66
C GLN A 99 -18.86 6.37 2.03
N ILE A 100 -19.16 7.40 2.82
CA ILE A 100 -19.36 8.77 2.30
C ILE A 100 -18.05 9.31 1.72
N ALA A 101 -16.94 9.12 2.44
CA ALA A 101 -15.63 9.58 2.01
C ALA A 101 -15.15 8.87 0.73
N GLU A 102 -15.45 7.59 0.57
CA GLU A 102 -15.08 6.80 -0.62
C GLU A 102 -15.92 7.11 -1.85
N GLN A 103 -17.14 7.60 -1.67
CA GLN A 103 -18.05 8.03 -2.74
C GLN A 103 -17.82 9.48 -3.21
N GLY A 104 -16.85 10.18 -2.60
CA GLY A 104 -16.38 11.46 -3.11
C GLY A 104 -15.91 11.34 -4.57
N PRO A 105 -15.80 12.43 -5.33
CA PRO A 105 -15.28 12.36 -6.68
C PRO A 105 -13.92 11.67 -6.59
N LYS A 106 -13.81 10.50 -7.22
CA LYS A 106 -12.50 9.89 -7.44
C LYS A 106 -11.71 10.94 -8.21
N SER A 107 -10.77 11.60 -7.55
CA SER A 107 -9.80 12.45 -8.22
C SER A 107 -9.12 11.59 -9.27
N GLY A 108 -9.41 11.81 -10.55
CA GLY A 108 -8.89 11.02 -11.65
C GLY A 108 -10.00 10.69 -12.67
N GLY A 109 -10.29 11.62 -13.57
CA GLY A 109 -10.95 11.36 -14.85
C GLY A 109 -9.91 11.08 -15.94
N PRO A 110 -10.33 10.80 -17.19
CA PRO A 110 -9.41 10.75 -18.32
C PRO A 110 -8.65 12.08 -18.43
N GLN A 111 -7.32 11.99 -18.41
CA GLN A 111 -6.43 13.15 -18.59
C GLN A 111 -6.16 13.35 -20.07
N GLY A 112 -6.10 14.61 -20.50
CA GLY A 112 -5.73 14.94 -21.86
C GLY A 112 -4.27 14.55 -22.15
N VAL A 113 -4.01 14.05 -23.37
CA VAL A 113 -2.64 13.64 -23.80
C VAL A 113 -1.62 14.79 -23.61
N ASN A 114 -2.00 16.02 -23.85
CA ASN A 114 -1.10 17.16 -23.74
C ASN A 114 -0.65 17.44 -22.28
N ASP A 115 -1.54 17.25 -21.31
CA ASP A 115 -1.20 17.38 -19.88
C ASP A 115 -0.26 16.26 -19.46
N LEU A 116 -0.56 15.02 -19.86
CA LEU A 116 0.29 13.85 -19.59
C LEU A 116 1.68 13.98 -20.23
N LEU A 117 1.77 14.55 -21.44
CA LEU A 117 3.06 14.79 -22.12
C LEU A 117 3.89 15.83 -21.38
N ARG A 118 3.26 16.92 -20.93
CA ARG A 118 3.97 17.94 -20.14
C ARG A 118 4.52 17.35 -18.85
N ASP A 119 3.70 16.65 -18.08
CA ASP A 119 4.10 16.03 -16.82
C ASP A 119 5.20 14.97 -17.03
N ALA A 120 5.13 14.20 -18.12
CA ALA A 120 6.15 13.22 -18.49
C ALA A 120 7.48 13.89 -18.85
N VAL A 121 7.46 14.98 -19.63
CA VAL A 121 8.67 15.73 -20.01
C VAL A 121 9.31 16.38 -18.80
N GLU A 122 8.53 17.02 -17.92
CA GLU A 122 9.01 17.59 -16.67
C GLU A 122 9.71 16.52 -15.80
N LYS A 123 9.08 15.35 -15.66
CA LYS A 123 9.67 14.24 -14.90
C LYS A 123 10.96 13.70 -15.54
N ILE A 124 11.03 13.61 -16.87
CA ILE A 124 12.25 13.20 -17.59
C ILE A 124 13.38 14.23 -17.37
N ASP A 125 13.06 15.52 -17.40
CA ASP A 125 14.05 16.59 -17.18
C ASP A 125 14.59 16.55 -15.73
N GLU A 126 13.73 16.37 -14.73
CA GLU A 126 14.15 16.15 -13.33
C GLU A 126 15.10 14.96 -13.19
N LEU A 127 14.76 13.83 -13.83
CA LEU A 127 15.58 12.62 -13.83
C LEU A 127 16.92 12.83 -14.54
N PHE A 128 16.93 13.58 -15.63
CA PHE A 128 18.14 13.92 -16.36
C PHE A 128 19.09 14.81 -15.54
N GLN A 129 18.53 15.80 -14.83
CA GLN A 129 19.28 16.69 -13.95
C GLN A 129 19.85 15.96 -12.73
N SER A 130 19.19 14.91 -12.24
CA SER A 130 19.63 14.10 -11.10
C SER A 130 20.81 13.18 -11.38
N LYS A 131 21.34 13.15 -12.60
CA LYS A 131 22.55 12.41 -13.04
C LYS A 131 22.57 10.92 -12.61
N GLY A 132 21.47 10.21 -12.79
CA GLY A 132 21.39 8.78 -12.47
C GLY A 132 21.14 8.49 -10.98
N ALA A 133 20.61 9.47 -10.24
CA ALA A 133 20.08 9.22 -8.91
C ALA A 133 18.93 8.20 -8.96
N ILE A 134 18.77 7.46 -7.89
CA ILE A 134 17.68 6.51 -7.67
C ILE A 134 16.37 7.28 -7.75
N THR A 135 15.43 6.82 -8.61
CA THR A 135 14.16 7.53 -8.87
C THR A 135 13.12 7.29 -7.80
N GLY A 136 13.20 6.13 -7.14
CA GLY A 136 12.35 5.74 -6.01
C GLY A 136 13.05 5.92 -4.67
N LEU A 137 12.42 5.41 -3.61
CA LEU A 137 13.01 5.34 -2.29
C LEU A 137 14.15 4.30 -2.28
N THR A 138 15.34 4.69 -1.86
CA THR A 138 16.50 3.77 -1.84
C THR A 138 16.25 2.57 -0.93
N THR A 139 16.63 1.39 -1.38
CA THR A 139 16.65 0.18 -0.55
C THR A 139 17.87 0.14 0.38
N GLY A 140 18.91 0.95 0.09
CA GLY A 140 20.21 0.90 0.73
C GLY A 140 21.14 -0.19 0.20
N TYR A 141 20.67 -1.00 -0.75
CA TYR A 141 21.42 -2.09 -1.38
C TYR A 141 21.73 -1.74 -2.82
N LYS A 142 22.99 -1.47 -3.12
CA LYS A 142 23.46 -0.92 -4.41
C LYS A 142 23.01 -1.74 -5.62
N ASP A 143 23.19 -3.06 -5.58
CA ASP A 143 22.82 -3.93 -6.71
C ASP A 143 21.30 -4.00 -6.88
N LEU A 144 20.54 -4.02 -5.78
CA LEU A 144 19.09 -3.99 -5.81
C LEU A 144 18.58 -2.64 -6.34
N ASP A 145 19.14 -1.53 -5.87
CA ASP A 145 18.79 -0.18 -6.34
C ASP A 145 19.14 0.02 -7.82
N THR A 146 20.26 -0.55 -8.29
CA THR A 146 20.63 -0.51 -9.71
C THR A 146 19.60 -1.23 -10.59
N ARG A 147 19.02 -2.33 -10.11
CA ARG A 147 18.01 -3.12 -10.85
C ARG A 147 16.61 -2.53 -10.79
N THR A 148 16.24 -1.93 -9.66
CA THR A 148 14.89 -1.44 -9.40
C THR A 148 14.74 0.07 -9.53
N SER A 149 15.87 0.80 -9.59
CA SER A 149 15.93 2.25 -9.41
C SER A 149 15.31 2.71 -8.08
N GLY A 150 15.38 1.85 -7.04
CA GLY A 150 14.73 2.04 -5.74
C GLY A 150 13.27 1.58 -5.72
N LEU A 151 12.62 1.71 -4.57
CA LEU A 151 11.20 1.39 -4.40
C LEU A 151 10.34 2.54 -4.96
N GLN A 152 9.59 2.26 -6.02
CA GLN A 152 8.85 3.30 -6.74
C GLN A 152 7.57 3.69 -6.00
N ALA A 153 7.23 4.98 -6.04
CA ALA A 153 5.95 5.46 -5.54
C ALA A 153 4.79 4.76 -6.25
N SER A 154 3.66 4.60 -5.56
CA SER A 154 2.46 3.91 -6.06
C SER A 154 2.64 2.41 -6.34
N ASP A 155 3.82 1.79 -6.06
CA ASP A 155 4.05 0.36 -6.27
C ASP A 155 3.66 -0.49 -5.06
N LEU A 156 3.08 -1.66 -5.36
CA LEU A 156 2.93 -2.76 -4.41
C LEU A 156 4.12 -3.71 -4.56
N ILE A 157 4.90 -3.83 -3.49
CA ILE A 157 6.12 -4.61 -3.43
C ILE A 157 5.90 -5.78 -2.47
N ILE A 158 6.08 -6.99 -2.95
CA ILE A 158 5.94 -8.19 -2.12
C ILE A 158 7.32 -8.74 -1.79
N VAL A 159 7.60 -8.89 -0.51
CA VAL A 159 8.81 -9.58 -0.02
C VAL A 159 8.41 -10.92 0.56
N ALA A 160 8.78 -11.99 -0.12
CA ALA A 160 8.33 -13.33 0.22
C ALA A 160 9.50 -14.28 0.56
N GLY A 161 9.23 -15.24 1.43
CA GLY A 161 10.21 -16.25 1.81
C GLY A 161 9.64 -17.23 2.84
N ARG A 162 10.35 -18.33 3.04
CA ARG A 162 10.02 -19.29 4.10
C ARG A 162 10.40 -18.73 5.49
N PRO A 163 9.86 -19.29 6.59
CA PRO A 163 10.34 -18.96 7.93
C PRO A 163 11.85 -19.09 8.03
N SER A 164 12.47 -18.29 8.88
CA SER A 164 13.92 -18.24 9.13
C SER A 164 14.80 -17.68 7.99
N MET A 165 14.23 -17.34 6.83
CA MET A 165 14.97 -16.70 5.72
C MET A 165 15.35 -15.24 5.99
N GLY A 166 14.75 -14.60 7.02
CA GLY A 166 15.05 -13.23 7.40
C GLY A 166 14.13 -12.18 6.77
N LYS A 167 12.87 -12.52 6.37
CA LYS A 167 11.91 -11.57 5.78
C LYS A 167 11.74 -10.30 6.60
N THR A 168 11.35 -10.44 7.87
CA THR A 168 11.14 -9.30 8.78
C THR A 168 12.44 -8.51 8.99
N ALA A 169 13.61 -9.18 9.07
CA ALA A 169 14.90 -8.51 9.17
C ALA A 169 15.18 -7.65 7.92
N PHE A 170 14.99 -8.22 6.72
CA PHE A 170 15.19 -7.50 5.47
C PHE A 170 14.22 -6.31 5.35
N ALA A 171 12.93 -6.50 5.63
CA ALA A 171 11.95 -5.43 5.58
C ALA A 171 12.25 -4.31 6.59
N MET A 172 12.66 -4.66 7.82
CA MET A 172 13.07 -3.66 8.80
C MET A 172 14.35 -2.93 8.40
N ASN A 173 15.29 -3.59 7.70
CA ASN A 173 16.45 -2.90 7.13
C ASN A 173 16.07 -1.98 5.96
N LEU A 174 15.05 -2.31 5.15
CA LEU A 174 14.48 -1.36 4.18
C LEU A 174 13.88 -0.15 4.89
N VAL A 175 13.11 -0.36 5.97
CA VAL A 175 12.57 0.71 6.82
C VAL A 175 13.69 1.58 7.40
N GLU A 176 14.73 0.96 7.95
CA GLU A 176 15.92 1.63 8.50
C GLU A 176 16.58 2.53 7.44
N ASN A 177 16.86 1.99 6.26
CA ASN A 177 17.48 2.73 5.17
C ASN A 177 16.57 3.87 4.67
N ALA A 178 15.25 3.63 4.57
CA ALA A 178 14.28 4.64 4.18
C ALA A 178 14.22 5.82 5.18
N VAL A 179 14.14 5.52 6.48
CA VAL A 179 14.13 6.53 7.55
C VAL A 179 15.41 7.36 7.58
N MET A 180 16.55 6.77 7.20
CA MET A 180 17.84 7.48 7.16
C MET A 180 18.02 8.32 5.89
N SER A 181 17.40 7.94 4.77
CA SER A 181 17.57 8.58 3.47
C SER A 181 16.55 9.69 3.18
N ASP A 182 15.36 9.62 3.76
CA ASP A 182 14.26 10.57 3.51
C ASP A 182 13.68 11.09 4.82
N ASN A 183 13.06 12.27 4.77
CA ASN A 183 12.36 12.89 5.90
C ASN A 183 10.85 12.65 5.87
N LYS A 184 10.34 11.86 4.92
CA LYS A 184 8.94 11.48 4.86
C LYS A 184 8.62 10.42 5.92
N ALA A 185 7.39 10.42 6.41
CA ALA A 185 6.97 9.46 7.42
C ALA A 185 6.97 8.01 6.87
N ILE A 186 7.54 7.10 7.64
CA ILE A 186 7.52 5.66 7.36
C ILE A 186 6.56 5.01 8.34
N LEU A 187 5.57 4.30 7.81
CA LEU A 187 4.53 3.64 8.59
C LEU A 187 4.66 2.12 8.51
N VAL A 188 4.82 1.48 9.67
CA VAL A 188 5.00 0.04 9.80
C VAL A 188 3.80 -0.55 10.51
N PHE A 189 3.13 -1.51 9.88
CA PHE A 189 2.10 -2.35 10.48
C PHE A 189 2.66 -3.73 10.77
N SER A 190 2.80 -4.09 12.05
CA SER A 190 3.34 -5.36 12.49
C SER A 190 2.29 -6.17 13.22
N MET A 191 1.66 -7.09 12.53
CA MET A 191 0.64 -7.97 13.12
C MET A 191 1.22 -9.25 13.76
N GLU A 192 2.51 -9.53 13.52
CA GLU A 192 3.20 -10.71 14.06
C GLU A 192 4.01 -10.37 15.32
N MET A 193 4.65 -9.20 15.36
CA MET A 193 5.58 -8.86 16.42
C MET A 193 5.24 -7.54 17.10
N PRO A 194 5.36 -7.47 18.44
CA PRO A 194 5.20 -6.21 19.17
C PRO A 194 6.19 -5.12 18.70
N ALA A 195 5.76 -3.86 18.70
CA ALA A 195 6.54 -2.71 18.29
C ALA A 195 7.88 -2.60 19.05
N GLY A 196 7.86 -2.87 20.35
CA GLY A 196 9.07 -2.89 21.17
C GLY A 196 10.12 -3.91 20.72
N SER A 197 9.68 -5.09 20.25
CA SER A 197 10.58 -6.12 19.72
C SER A 197 11.21 -5.72 18.38
N LEU A 198 10.46 -5.05 17.51
CA LEU A 198 10.97 -4.50 16.26
C LEU A 198 11.98 -3.38 16.52
N MET A 199 11.69 -2.50 17.49
CA MET A 199 12.61 -1.44 17.89
C MET A 199 13.93 -2.00 18.44
N MET A 200 13.88 -3.03 19.29
CA MET A 200 15.11 -3.70 19.78
C MET A 200 15.93 -4.30 18.63
N ARG A 201 15.28 -4.90 17.61
CA ARG A 201 15.98 -5.41 16.42
C ARG A 201 16.60 -4.27 15.61
N MET A 202 15.92 -3.17 15.44
CA MET A 202 16.42 -1.99 14.72
C MET A 202 17.64 -1.39 15.45
N LEU A 203 17.60 -1.26 16.78
CA LEU A 203 18.73 -0.80 17.58
C LEU A 203 19.93 -1.77 17.50
N SER A 204 19.68 -3.09 17.50
CA SER A 204 20.71 -4.10 17.28
C SER A 204 21.36 -3.97 15.89
N SER A 205 20.55 -3.78 14.86
CA SER A 205 21.00 -3.61 13.47
C SER A 205 21.85 -2.34 13.30
N LEU A 206 21.32 -1.19 13.70
CA LEU A 206 21.98 0.11 13.57
C LEU A 206 23.26 0.20 14.40
N GLY A 207 23.20 -0.26 15.65
CA GLY A 207 24.35 -0.24 16.56
C GLY A 207 25.37 -1.36 16.29
N LYS A 208 25.05 -2.33 15.42
CA LYS A 208 25.85 -3.55 15.22
C LYS A 208 26.15 -4.24 16.55
N ILE A 209 25.10 -4.41 17.36
CA ILE A 209 25.13 -5.04 18.68
C ILE A 209 24.44 -6.40 18.57
N ASP A 210 24.99 -7.42 19.23
CA ASP A 210 24.37 -8.75 19.24
C ASP A 210 22.93 -8.70 19.75
N ALA A 211 21.99 -9.15 18.92
CA ALA A 211 20.56 -9.11 19.20
C ALA A 211 20.17 -9.90 20.48
N ASN A 212 20.90 -10.97 20.80
CA ASN A 212 20.67 -11.71 22.02
C ASN A 212 21.14 -10.92 23.26
N ARG A 213 22.23 -10.15 23.13
CA ARG A 213 22.69 -9.26 24.23
C ARG A 213 21.68 -8.14 24.48
N VAL A 214 21.18 -7.51 23.41
CA VAL A 214 20.12 -6.48 23.53
C VAL A 214 18.88 -7.07 24.18
N ARG A 215 18.38 -8.20 23.69
CA ARG A 215 17.17 -8.85 24.21
C ARG A 215 17.27 -9.28 25.67
N ASN A 216 18.44 -9.80 26.08
CA ASN A 216 18.63 -10.35 27.41
C ASN A 216 19.20 -9.32 28.41
N GLY A 217 19.42 -8.06 27.98
CA GLY A 217 20.03 -7.02 28.82
C GLY A 217 21.47 -7.26 29.21
N LYS A 218 22.20 -8.15 28.49
CA LYS A 218 23.59 -8.52 28.77
C LYS A 218 24.58 -7.71 27.93
N LEU A 219 24.42 -6.39 27.94
CA LEU A 219 25.26 -5.45 27.20
C LEU A 219 26.63 -5.32 27.89
N VAL A 220 27.71 -5.21 27.11
CA VAL A 220 29.05 -4.85 27.59
C VAL A 220 29.25 -3.32 27.43
N ASP A 221 30.28 -2.77 28.06
CA ASP A 221 30.49 -1.31 28.08
C ASP A 221 30.56 -0.69 26.68
N GLU A 222 31.16 -1.37 25.71
CA GLU A 222 31.23 -0.93 24.32
C GLU A 222 29.83 -0.89 23.65
N ASP A 223 28.92 -1.79 24.03
CA ASP A 223 27.60 -1.87 23.46
C ASP A 223 26.76 -0.62 23.83
N TRP A 224 26.97 -0.04 25.03
CA TRP A 224 26.28 1.16 25.49
C TRP A 224 26.57 2.38 24.62
N ALA A 225 27.85 2.55 24.21
CA ALA A 225 28.20 3.64 23.29
C ALA A 225 27.54 3.48 21.93
N LYS A 226 27.55 2.24 21.37
CA LYS A 226 26.90 1.91 20.10
C LYS A 226 25.39 2.07 20.17
N LEU A 227 24.77 1.64 21.27
CA LEU A 227 23.34 1.79 21.51
C LEU A 227 22.94 3.27 21.56
N SER A 228 23.71 4.08 22.30
CA SER A 228 23.47 5.53 22.40
C SER A 228 23.58 6.20 21.04
N ALA A 229 24.54 5.81 20.20
CA ALA A 229 24.67 6.32 18.83
C ALA A 229 23.49 5.92 17.95
N ALA A 230 23.02 4.66 18.03
CA ALA A 230 21.85 4.19 17.29
C ALA A 230 20.57 4.92 17.71
N ILE A 231 20.39 5.16 19.01
CA ILE A 231 19.26 5.95 19.54
C ILE A 231 19.29 7.37 18.98
N GLN A 232 20.46 8.03 18.96
CA GLN A 232 20.59 9.38 18.40
C GLN A 232 20.26 9.45 16.90
N GLN A 233 20.58 8.40 16.14
CA GLN A 233 20.25 8.34 14.72
C GLN A 233 18.74 8.21 14.47
N LEU A 234 18.01 7.49 15.34
CA LEU A 234 16.58 7.29 15.23
C LEU A 234 15.75 8.40 15.89
N LYS A 235 16.36 9.14 16.81
CA LYS A 235 15.68 10.21 17.53
C LYS A 235 15.11 11.23 16.55
N ASP A 236 13.86 11.61 16.77
CA ASP A 236 13.10 12.60 15.98
C ASP A 236 12.89 12.19 14.50
N LYS A 237 13.18 10.94 14.12
CA LYS A 237 12.85 10.42 12.80
C LYS A 237 11.36 10.08 12.69
N PRO A 238 10.73 10.35 11.54
CA PRO A 238 9.30 10.14 11.34
C PRO A 238 8.97 8.65 11.05
N LEU A 239 9.28 7.78 12.02
CA LEU A 239 8.96 6.35 12.02
C LEU A 239 7.80 6.07 12.97
N LEU A 240 6.72 5.51 12.43
CA LEU A 240 5.54 5.09 13.21
C LEU A 240 5.36 3.58 13.08
N ILE A 241 5.20 2.90 14.20
CA ILE A 241 4.97 1.45 14.26
C ILE A 241 3.64 1.19 14.95
N ASP A 242 2.79 0.43 14.28
CA ASP A 242 1.48 -0.01 14.77
C ASP A 242 1.49 -1.54 14.85
N ASP A 243 1.33 -2.09 16.04
CA ASP A 243 1.36 -3.53 16.30
C ASP A 243 -0.02 -4.12 16.60
N THR A 244 -1.07 -3.45 16.12
CA THR A 244 -2.44 -3.96 16.23
C THR A 244 -2.58 -5.23 15.39
N PRO A 245 -3.06 -6.34 15.97
CA PRO A 245 -3.24 -7.60 15.23
C PRO A 245 -4.43 -7.55 14.28
N ALA A 246 -4.41 -8.38 13.25
CA ALA A 246 -5.56 -8.70 12.40
C ALA A 246 -6.22 -7.50 11.70
N LEU A 247 -5.42 -6.50 11.32
CA LEU A 247 -5.92 -5.29 10.64
C LEU A 247 -6.56 -5.61 9.30
N THR A 248 -7.62 -4.87 8.99
CA THR A 248 -8.25 -4.85 7.67
C THR A 248 -7.58 -3.80 6.75
N PRO A 249 -7.68 -3.93 5.42
CA PRO A 249 -7.18 -2.90 4.50
C PRO A 249 -7.81 -1.52 4.73
N THR A 250 -9.06 -1.48 5.18
CA THR A 250 -9.78 -0.23 5.50
C THR A 250 -9.17 0.47 6.72
N GLU A 251 -8.84 -0.28 7.77
CA GLU A 251 -8.18 0.29 8.95
C GLU A 251 -6.78 0.80 8.61
N ILE A 252 -5.99 0.02 7.84
CA ILE A 252 -4.67 0.47 7.35
C ILE A 252 -4.80 1.79 6.59
N ARG A 253 -5.78 1.90 5.68
CA ARG A 253 -6.05 3.13 4.92
C ARG A 253 -6.41 4.30 5.84
N SER A 254 -7.28 4.08 6.82
CA SER A 254 -7.70 5.11 7.79
C SER A 254 -6.52 5.64 8.60
N ARG A 255 -5.68 4.73 9.12
CA ARG A 255 -4.48 5.08 9.90
C ARG A 255 -3.44 5.79 9.03
N ALA A 256 -3.22 5.34 7.80
CA ALA A 256 -2.32 6.00 6.85
C ALA A 256 -2.79 7.42 6.49
N ARG A 257 -4.11 7.65 6.30
CA ARG A 257 -4.68 8.99 6.09
C ARG A 257 -4.47 9.91 7.31
N ARG A 258 -4.58 9.35 8.53
CA ARG A 258 -4.30 10.10 9.74
C ARG A 258 -2.84 10.52 9.79
N VAL A 259 -1.90 9.59 9.57
CA VAL A 259 -0.47 9.88 9.55
C VAL A 259 -0.13 10.91 8.46
N LEU A 260 -0.69 10.78 7.25
CA LEU A 260 -0.49 11.76 6.18
C LEU A 260 -0.94 13.17 6.60
N ARG A 261 -2.07 13.30 7.31
CA ARG A 261 -2.55 14.61 7.80
C ARG A 261 -1.65 15.18 8.90
N GLU A 262 -1.10 14.34 9.77
CA GLU A 262 -0.26 14.76 10.89
C GLU A 262 1.18 15.07 10.46
N GLN A 263 1.73 14.30 9.51
CA GLN A 263 3.14 14.37 9.08
C GLN A 263 3.33 15.09 7.72
N GLY A 264 2.24 15.34 6.99
CA GLY A 264 2.26 16.01 5.69
C GLY A 264 2.67 15.13 4.50
N SER A 265 3.41 14.03 4.71
CA SER A 265 3.84 13.13 3.64
C SER A 265 4.10 11.72 4.15
N LEU A 266 3.90 10.71 3.26
CA LEU A 266 4.27 9.32 3.50
C LEU A 266 5.39 8.92 2.53
N GLY A 267 6.45 8.32 3.06
CA GLY A 267 7.58 7.79 2.28
C GLY A 267 7.43 6.32 1.95
N MET A 268 6.87 5.52 2.88
CA MET A 268 6.65 4.08 2.69
C MET A 268 5.63 3.57 3.71
N ILE A 269 4.87 2.55 3.30
CA ILE A 269 4.05 1.72 4.21
C ILE A 269 4.62 0.30 4.17
N MET A 270 4.92 -0.28 5.35
CA MET A 270 5.36 -1.67 5.48
C MET A 270 4.35 -2.49 6.26
N ILE A 271 4.06 -3.73 5.83
CA ILE A 271 3.05 -4.63 6.42
C ILE A 271 3.66 -6.00 6.67
N ASP A 272 3.72 -6.43 7.92
CA ASP A 272 4.21 -7.74 8.34
C ASP A 272 3.08 -8.53 9.03
N TYR A 273 2.46 -9.52 8.40
CA TYR A 273 2.49 -9.97 7.01
C TYR A 273 1.07 -10.22 6.48
N LEU A 274 0.89 -10.28 5.16
CA LEU A 274 -0.41 -10.33 4.46
C LEU A 274 -1.38 -11.39 5.02
N GLN A 275 -0.86 -12.56 5.36
CA GLN A 275 -1.68 -13.67 5.83
C GLN A 275 -2.22 -13.49 7.27
N LEU A 276 -1.88 -12.42 7.98
CA LEU A 276 -2.50 -12.06 9.26
C LEU A 276 -3.60 -11.01 9.13
N MET A 277 -3.70 -10.38 7.95
CA MET A 277 -4.78 -9.44 7.66
C MET A 277 -6.13 -10.16 7.55
N GLN A 278 -7.20 -9.43 7.81
CA GLN A 278 -8.58 -9.90 7.71
C GLN A 278 -9.39 -9.04 6.74
N VAL A 279 -10.47 -9.62 6.23
CA VAL A 279 -11.49 -8.92 5.43
C VAL A 279 -12.83 -9.08 6.12
N ALA A 280 -13.46 -7.96 6.49
CA ALA A 280 -14.74 -8.00 7.18
C ALA A 280 -15.85 -8.60 6.29
N GLY A 281 -16.52 -9.65 6.80
CA GLY A 281 -17.68 -10.25 6.12
C GLY A 281 -17.36 -11.20 4.97
N SER A 282 -16.10 -11.59 4.77
CA SER A 282 -15.74 -12.57 3.73
C SER A 282 -16.17 -13.98 4.12
N SER A 283 -16.99 -14.62 3.29
CA SER A 283 -17.38 -16.04 3.39
C SER A 283 -16.77 -16.91 2.28
N GLU A 284 -15.96 -16.32 1.38
CA GLU A 284 -15.52 -16.97 0.12
C GLU A 284 -14.21 -17.77 0.24
N GLY A 285 -13.64 -17.89 1.43
CA GLY A 285 -12.40 -18.63 1.67
C GLY A 285 -11.13 -17.79 1.52
N ARG A 286 -10.01 -18.32 2.05
CA ARG A 286 -8.75 -17.59 2.26
C ARG A 286 -8.12 -17.01 0.98
N THR A 287 -8.24 -17.70 -0.15
CA THR A 287 -7.72 -17.23 -1.43
C THR A 287 -8.42 -15.97 -1.92
N ALA A 288 -9.75 -15.88 -1.74
CA ALA A 288 -10.52 -14.69 -2.10
C ALA A 288 -10.16 -13.50 -1.20
N GLU A 289 -10.02 -13.73 0.11
CA GLU A 289 -9.58 -12.70 1.07
C GLU A 289 -8.22 -12.12 0.69
N ILE A 290 -7.23 -12.98 0.40
CA ILE A 290 -5.89 -12.52 0.01
C ILE A 290 -5.94 -11.74 -1.30
N SER A 291 -6.82 -12.12 -2.24
CA SER A 291 -7.02 -11.41 -3.49
C SER A 291 -7.61 -10.01 -3.27
N GLU A 292 -8.54 -9.87 -2.33
CA GLU A 292 -9.12 -8.59 -1.96
C GLU A 292 -8.10 -7.71 -1.22
N ILE A 293 -7.33 -8.28 -0.29
CA ILE A 293 -6.25 -7.61 0.42
C ILE A 293 -5.23 -7.06 -0.59
N SER A 294 -4.75 -7.89 -1.52
CA SER A 294 -3.76 -7.50 -2.52
C SER A 294 -4.21 -6.30 -3.36
N ARG A 295 -5.44 -6.36 -3.91
CA ARG A 295 -6.03 -5.25 -4.67
C ARG A 295 -6.17 -3.98 -3.83
N SER A 296 -6.58 -4.13 -2.58
CA SER A 296 -6.73 -3.01 -1.66
C SER A 296 -5.39 -2.36 -1.34
N LEU A 297 -4.33 -3.15 -1.12
CA LEU A 297 -2.98 -2.63 -0.88
C LEU A 297 -2.42 -1.91 -2.11
N LYS A 298 -2.66 -2.42 -3.33
CA LYS A 298 -2.28 -1.69 -4.55
C LYS A 298 -3.05 -0.37 -4.68
N SER A 299 -4.33 -0.34 -4.28
CA SER A 299 -5.10 0.90 -4.23
C SER A 299 -4.53 1.89 -3.20
N ILE A 300 -4.12 1.41 -2.03
CA ILE A 300 -3.46 2.21 -0.97
C ILE A 300 -2.16 2.81 -1.50
N ALA A 301 -1.30 2.03 -2.16
CA ALA A 301 -0.05 2.52 -2.75
C ALA A 301 -0.31 3.68 -3.72
N LYS A 302 -1.32 3.56 -4.59
CA LYS A 302 -1.72 4.61 -5.53
C LYS A 302 -2.33 5.83 -4.85
N GLU A 303 -3.14 5.64 -3.80
CA GLU A 303 -3.81 6.73 -3.08
C GLU A 303 -2.81 7.63 -2.35
N PHE A 304 -1.81 7.02 -1.71
CA PHE A 304 -0.80 7.75 -0.93
C PHE A 304 0.45 8.11 -1.72
N ASP A 305 0.54 7.71 -2.98
CA ASP A 305 1.70 7.89 -3.85
C ASP A 305 3.02 7.52 -3.16
N CYS A 306 3.02 6.39 -2.49
CA CYS A 306 4.20 5.83 -1.82
C CYS A 306 4.29 4.32 -2.05
N PRO A 307 5.50 3.70 -1.97
CA PRO A 307 5.65 2.26 -2.00
C PRO A 307 4.97 1.60 -0.81
N VAL A 308 4.22 0.52 -1.08
CA VAL A 308 3.67 -0.38 -0.07
C VAL A 308 4.45 -1.69 -0.13
N VAL A 309 5.21 -1.97 0.91
CA VAL A 309 6.00 -3.20 1.06
C VAL A 309 5.22 -4.17 1.95
N ALA A 310 4.78 -5.29 1.40
CA ALA A 310 4.03 -6.28 2.15
C ALA A 310 4.78 -7.63 2.19
N LEU A 311 4.92 -8.18 3.40
CA LEU A 311 5.55 -9.48 3.58
C LEU A 311 4.57 -10.61 3.28
N SER A 312 5.08 -11.68 2.69
CA SER A 312 4.30 -12.88 2.39
C SER A 312 5.06 -14.15 2.75
N GLN A 313 4.34 -15.12 3.29
CA GLN A 313 4.91 -16.43 3.54
C GLN A 313 4.69 -17.34 2.33
N LEU A 314 5.72 -18.09 1.94
CA LEU A 314 5.66 -19.04 0.83
C LEU A 314 5.08 -20.39 1.26
N ASN A 315 4.49 -21.12 0.31
CA ASN A 315 3.99 -22.46 0.52
C ASN A 315 5.10 -23.42 0.94
N ARG A 316 4.76 -24.40 1.79
CA ARG A 316 5.72 -25.43 2.26
C ARG A 316 6.16 -26.40 1.16
N SER A 317 5.42 -26.49 0.05
CA SER A 317 5.72 -27.41 -1.06
C SER A 317 7.12 -27.15 -1.67
N LEU A 318 7.64 -25.93 -1.59
CA LEU A 318 8.98 -25.61 -2.08
C LEU A 318 10.08 -26.43 -1.36
N GLU A 319 9.89 -26.80 -0.10
CA GLU A 319 10.85 -27.57 0.71
C GLU A 319 11.01 -29.03 0.23
N GLN A 320 10.05 -29.52 -0.57
CA GLN A 320 10.08 -30.85 -1.15
C GLN A 320 10.89 -30.92 -2.46
N ARG A 321 11.24 -29.76 -3.05
CA ARG A 321 12.02 -29.71 -4.29
C ARG A 321 13.52 -29.90 -4.02
N PRO A 322 14.26 -30.50 -4.95
CA PRO A 322 15.73 -30.53 -4.87
C PRO A 322 16.32 -29.12 -4.81
N ASN A 323 15.89 -28.23 -5.72
CA ASN A 323 16.22 -26.81 -5.68
C ASN A 323 15.15 -26.06 -4.89
N LYS A 324 15.53 -25.57 -3.71
CA LYS A 324 14.64 -24.88 -2.77
C LYS A 324 14.60 -23.35 -2.96
N ARG A 325 15.20 -22.83 -4.06
CA ARG A 325 15.07 -21.44 -4.42
C ARG A 325 13.61 -21.13 -4.78
N PRO A 326 13.03 -20.08 -4.19
CA PRO A 326 11.65 -19.70 -4.46
C PRO A 326 11.41 -19.34 -5.93
N VAL A 327 10.19 -19.66 -6.39
CA VAL A 327 9.68 -19.28 -7.72
C VAL A 327 8.25 -18.74 -7.57
N MET A 328 7.73 -18.09 -8.61
CA MET A 328 6.41 -17.45 -8.57
C MET A 328 5.28 -18.41 -8.14
N SER A 329 5.33 -19.67 -8.56
CA SER A 329 4.32 -20.67 -8.19
C SER A 329 4.28 -21.00 -6.70
N ASP A 330 5.28 -20.60 -5.91
CA ASP A 330 5.30 -20.80 -4.44
C ASP A 330 4.41 -19.79 -3.70
N LEU A 331 3.97 -18.74 -4.39
CA LEU A 331 2.90 -17.81 -3.94
C LEU A 331 1.49 -18.34 -4.25
N ARG A 332 1.30 -19.63 -4.47
CA ARG A 332 0.19 -20.30 -5.15
C ARG A 332 -1.21 -20.14 -4.53
N GLU A 333 -1.33 -19.76 -3.28
CA GLU A 333 -2.63 -19.40 -2.69
C GLU A 333 -3.07 -17.96 -3.05
N SER A 334 -2.31 -17.28 -3.89
CA SER A 334 -2.38 -15.85 -4.12
C SER A 334 -2.07 -15.48 -5.57
N GLY A 335 -2.68 -16.15 -6.56
CA GLY A 335 -2.55 -15.75 -7.96
C GLY A 335 -2.86 -14.27 -8.22
N ALA A 336 -3.69 -13.66 -7.35
CA ALA A 336 -3.95 -12.24 -7.35
C ALA A 336 -2.74 -11.41 -6.93
N ILE A 337 -1.97 -11.84 -5.91
CA ILE A 337 -0.74 -11.14 -5.51
C ILE A 337 0.22 -11.06 -6.70
N GLU A 338 0.36 -12.16 -7.46
CA GLU A 338 1.19 -12.18 -8.65
C GLU A 338 0.71 -11.17 -9.70
N GLN A 339 -0.58 -10.98 -9.86
CA GLN A 339 -1.14 -10.03 -10.83
C GLN A 339 -1.01 -8.57 -10.36
N ASP A 340 -1.35 -8.30 -9.10
CA ASP A 340 -1.45 -6.95 -8.55
C ASP A 340 -0.09 -6.33 -8.23
N ALA A 341 0.88 -7.13 -7.75
CA ALA A 341 2.20 -6.65 -7.37
C ALA A 341 3.00 -6.12 -8.57
N ASP A 342 3.71 -5.03 -8.37
CA ASP A 342 4.61 -4.44 -9.37
C ASP A 342 6.01 -5.03 -9.25
N LEU A 343 6.45 -5.34 -8.03
CA LEU A 343 7.73 -5.95 -7.72
C LEU A 343 7.52 -7.12 -6.74
N ILE A 344 8.09 -8.28 -7.05
CA ILE A 344 8.09 -9.44 -6.16
C ILE A 344 9.53 -9.86 -5.91
N ILE A 345 9.90 -9.86 -4.65
CA ILE A 345 11.23 -10.19 -4.15
C ILE A 345 11.13 -11.45 -3.31
N PHE A 346 11.95 -12.45 -3.61
CA PHE A 346 12.11 -13.63 -2.77
C PHE A 346 13.43 -13.56 -2.01
N ILE A 347 13.40 -13.99 -0.76
CA ILE A 347 14.61 -14.14 0.06
C ILE A 347 14.93 -15.62 0.19
N TYR A 348 16.16 -15.98 -0.17
CA TYR A 348 16.69 -17.33 -0.05
C TYR A 348 18.07 -17.29 0.62
N ARG A 349 18.27 -18.19 1.58
CA ARG A 349 19.57 -18.43 2.25
C ARG A 349 19.84 -19.92 2.23
N ASP A 350 20.89 -20.31 1.53
CA ASP A 350 21.21 -21.73 1.34
C ASP A 350 21.59 -22.40 2.66
N GLU A 351 22.28 -21.68 3.56
CA GLU A 351 22.70 -22.16 4.87
C GLU A 351 21.55 -22.63 5.78
N VAL A 352 20.30 -22.18 5.51
CA VAL A 352 19.11 -22.61 6.28
C VAL A 352 18.73 -24.06 5.96
N TYR A 353 19.05 -24.53 4.76
CA TYR A 353 18.76 -25.87 4.29
C TYR A 353 20.00 -26.77 4.23
N ASN A 354 21.18 -26.16 4.11
CA ASN A 354 22.47 -26.84 3.97
C ASN A 354 23.49 -26.20 4.92
N GLU A 355 23.74 -26.86 6.06
CA GLU A 355 24.68 -26.37 7.06
C GLU A 355 26.13 -26.30 6.55
N GLU A 356 26.48 -27.08 5.52
CA GLU A 356 27.79 -27.10 4.86
C GLU A 356 27.83 -26.21 3.61
N SER A 357 26.85 -25.30 3.44
CA SER A 357 26.81 -24.41 2.28
C SER A 357 28.09 -23.58 2.14
N PRO A 358 28.67 -23.48 0.93
CA PRO A 358 29.77 -22.57 0.64
C PRO A 358 29.34 -21.09 0.73
N ASP A 359 28.03 -20.80 0.61
CA ASP A 359 27.45 -19.47 0.64
C ASP A 359 26.97 -19.06 2.05
N LYS A 360 27.61 -19.58 3.13
CA LYS A 360 27.28 -19.19 4.52
C LYS A 360 27.39 -17.67 4.71
N GLY A 361 26.43 -17.11 5.46
CA GLY A 361 26.39 -15.68 5.74
C GLY A 361 25.95 -14.84 4.54
N THR A 362 25.50 -15.47 3.45
CA THR A 362 24.94 -14.76 2.29
C THR A 362 23.47 -15.03 2.11
N ALA A 363 22.78 -14.10 1.48
CA ALA A 363 21.38 -14.19 1.09
C ALA A 363 21.21 -13.82 -0.37
N GLU A 364 20.41 -14.59 -1.08
CA GLU A 364 19.96 -14.28 -2.43
C GLU A 364 18.64 -13.50 -2.33
N ILE A 365 18.65 -12.32 -2.90
CA ILE A 365 17.47 -11.46 -3.08
C ILE A 365 17.04 -11.60 -4.53
N ILE A 366 16.05 -12.47 -4.76
CA ILE A 366 15.62 -12.89 -6.10
C ILE A 366 14.44 -12.04 -6.52
N ILE A 367 14.60 -11.23 -7.57
CA ILE A 367 13.51 -10.49 -8.20
C ILE A 367 12.79 -11.46 -9.13
N GLY A 368 11.63 -11.97 -8.67
CA GLY A 368 10.81 -12.91 -9.44
C GLY A 368 9.85 -12.23 -10.40
N LYS A 369 9.45 -10.98 -10.11
CA LYS A 369 8.64 -10.14 -10.98
C LYS A 369 9.05 -8.69 -10.82
N GLN A 370 9.12 -7.97 -11.93
CA GLN A 370 9.26 -6.52 -11.97
C GLN A 370 8.55 -5.98 -13.22
N ARG A 371 7.62 -5.01 -13.04
CA ARG A 371 6.89 -4.43 -14.18
C ARG A 371 7.75 -3.51 -15.02
N ASN A 372 8.62 -2.75 -14.36
CA ASN A 372 9.38 -1.65 -14.98
C ASN A 372 10.90 -1.91 -15.00
N GLY A 373 11.32 -3.19 -15.01
CA GLY A 373 12.74 -3.50 -15.01
C GLY A 373 13.02 -5.00 -15.17
N PRO A 374 14.30 -5.42 -15.16
CA PRO A 374 14.70 -6.80 -15.34
C PRO A 374 14.50 -7.62 -14.07
N ILE A 375 14.17 -8.89 -14.24
CA ILE A 375 14.28 -9.89 -13.18
C ILE A 375 15.75 -10.29 -12.99
N GLY A 376 16.09 -10.82 -11.82
CA GLY A 376 17.45 -11.27 -11.54
C GLY A 376 17.66 -11.52 -10.06
N THR A 377 18.91 -11.76 -9.68
CA THR A 377 19.29 -12.04 -8.30
C THR A 377 20.37 -11.08 -7.86
N SER A 378 20.17 -10.45 -6.72
CA SER A 378 21.17 -9.67 -5.98
C SER A 378 21.65 -10.49 -4.79
N ARG A 379 22.94 -10.46 -4.48
CA ARG A 379 23.50 -11.13 -3.31
C ARG A 379 23.83 -10.11 -2.23
N LEU A 380 23.45 -10.42 -0.99
CA LEU A 380 23.73 -9.61 0.19
C LEU A 380 24.41 -10.45 1.26
N ALA A 381 25.24 -9.83 2.09
CA ALA A 381 25.68 -10.46 3.33
C ALA A 381 24.54 -10.47 4.33
N PHE A 382 24.35 -11.55 5.07
CA PHE A 382 23.44 -11.65 6.20
C PHE A 382 24.21 -11.90 7.49
N ILE A 383 24.18 -10.91 8.38
CA ILE A 383 24.84 -10.97 9.67
C ILE A 383 23.79 -11.27 10.73
N GLY A 384 23.58 -12.57 10.98
CA GLY A 384 22.50 -13.06 11.85
C GLY A 384 22.56 -12.52 13.27
N GLN A 385 23.75 -12.32 13.84
CA GLN A 385 23.93 -11.75 15.18
C GLN A 385 23.36 -10.34 15.34
N TYR A 386 23.32 -9.54 14.24
CA TYR A 386 22.76 -8.19 14.22
C TYR A 386 21.38 -8.12 13.55
N THR A 387 20.88 -9.25 13.04
CA THR A 387 19.67 -9.32 12.20
C THR A 387 19.73 -8.36 11.02
N ARG A 388 20.92 -8.24 10.38
CA ARG A 388 21.23 -7.21 9.40
C ARG A 388 21.65 -7.80 8.06
N PHE A 389 21.11 -7.22 6.97
CA PHE A 389 21.62 -7.40 5.63
C PHE A 389 22.57 -6.25 5.27
N GLU A 390 23.65 -6.55 4.59
CA GLU A 390 24.63 -5.55 4.12
C GLU A 390 25.03 -5.84 2.65
N ASN A 391 25.52 -4.81 1.97
CA ASN A 391 26.11 -4.99 0.64
C ASN A 391 27.36 -5.88 0.75
N LEU A 392 27.54 -6.82 -0.19
CA LEU A 392 28.79 -7.57 -0.31
C LEU A 392 29.90 -6.64 -0.77
N SER A 393 31.07 -6.75 -0.15
CA SER A 393 32.27 -6.03 -0.62
C SER A 393 32.80 -6.71 -1.88
N HIS A 394 33.11 -5.96 -2.92
CA HIS A 394 33.66 -6.49 -4.19
C HIS A 394 35.03 -7.18 -4.04
N SER A 395 35.66 -7.16 -2.86
CA SER A 395 36.98 -7.76 -2.64
C SER A 395 36.99 -9.29 -2.59
N ASP A 396 35.81 -9.95 -2.54
CA ASP A 396 35.74 -11.42 -2.40
C ASP A 396 35.32 -12.14 -3.71
N TYR A 397 35.23 -11.45 -4.83
CA TYR A 397 34.66 -12.02 -6.08
C TYR A 397 35.60 -12.03 -7.30
N ASP A 398 36.87 -11.64 -7.16
CA ASP A 398 37.87 -11.74 -8.27
C ASP A 398 38.56 -13.13 -8.33
N GLY A 399 37.89 -14.16 -7.85
CA GLY A 399 38.29 -15.56 -7.97
C GLY A 399 37.31 -16.33 -8.88
N GLU A 400 37.78 -16.72 -10.06
CA GLU A 400 37.23 -17.72 -10.97
C GLU A 400 36.12 -17.29 -11.95
N PHE A 401 36.52 -16.59 -13.02
CA PHE A 401 36.03 -16.87 -14.37
C PHE A 401 37.19 -16.69 -15.35
N GLU A 402 37.95 -17.76 -15.60
CA GLU A 402 38.57 -18.09 -16.88
C GLU A 402 37.75 -19.15 -17.60
#